data_c04d7041fe28dc6b6749a67f52ea0de7
#
_entry.id   c04d7041fe28dc6b6749a67f52ea0de7
#
_cell.length_a   1.000
_cell.length_b   1.000
_cell.length_c   1.000
_cell.angle_alpha   90.00
_cell.angle_beta   90.00
_cell.angle_gamma   90.00
#
_symmetry.space_group_name_H-M   'P 1'
#
loop_
_entity.id
_entity.type
_entity.pdbx_description
1 polymer ?
#
loop_
_entity_poly.entity_id
_entity_poly.type
_entity_poly.pdbx_seq_one_letter_code
_entity_poly.pdbx_strand_id
1 'polypeptide(L)'
;MPASLDDILTTQKNGVVAINGLSQNIGIIASVYRGGPQPSGTAGTSVGTIYTVPNGQQFTLTDIEICNASATATTFSVYLVASGGAAGASNALFYSAPISGNTTVQWTGSTSLSAGSTVQVSAGAATVTIKISGGLS
;
A
#
# COMPACT_ATOMS: atom_id res chain seq x y z
N MET A 1 13.27 27.18 46.73
CA MET A 1 12.29 28.14 46.24
C MET A 1 11.24 27.42 45.43
N PRO A 2 9.96 27.58 45.69
CA PRO A 2 8.96 26.90 44.88
C PRO A 2 8.98 27.42 43.42
N ALA A 3 8.69 26.53 42.45
CA ALA A 3 8.57 26.92 41.07
C ALA A 3 7.46 27.95 40.89
N SER A 4 7.65 28.92 40.00
CA SER A 4 6.61 29.88 39.66
C SER A 4 5.47 29.21 38.89
N LEU A 5 4.31 29.85 38.86
CA LEU A 5 3.19 29.36 38.03
C LEU A 5 3.57 29.28 36.56
N ASP A 6 4.37 30.21 36.07
CA ASP A 6 4.86 30.21 34.69
C ASP A 6 5.76 29.01 34.40
N ASP A 7 6.62 28.62 35.34
CA ASP A 7 7.49 27.43 35.18
C ASP A 7 6.66 26.17 35.16
N ILE A 8 5.65 26.04 35.99
CA ILE A 8 4.73 24.88 35.99
C ILE A 8 3.96 24.81 34.68
N LEU A 9 3.44 25.93 34.21
CA LEU A 9 2.68 26.01 32.96
C LEU A 9 3.54 25.63 31.76
N THR A 10 4.79 26.12 31.69
CA THR A 10 5.74 25.79 30.63
C THR A 10 6.04 24.29 30.63
N THR A 11 6.29 23.67 31.78
CA THR A 11 6.55 22.25 31.92
C THR A 11 5.36 21.41 31.45
N GLN A 12 4.13 21.76 31.82
CA GLN A 12 2.93 21.07 31.39
C GLN A 12 2.73 21.20 29.89
N LYS A 13 2.95 22.38 29.31
CA LYS A 13 2.84 22.63 27.88
C LYS A 13 3.83 21.79 27.08
N ASN A 14 5.07 21.70 27.53
CA ASN A 14 6.09 20.89 26.89
C ASN A 14 5.74 19.39 26.97
N GLY A 15 5.18 18.94 28.09
CA GLY A 15 4.71 17.55 28.24
C GLY A 15 3.58 17.21 27.28
N VAL A 16 2.63 18.10 27.08
CA VAL A 16 1.52 17.89 26.12
C VAL A 16 2.04 17.79 24.69
N VAL A 17 2.98 18.64 24.28
CA VAL A 17 3.58 18.58 22.94
C VAL A 17 4.31 17.25 22.73
N ALA A 18 5.07 16.77 23.71
CA ALA A 18 5.78 15.49 23.64
C ALA A 18 4.81 14.32 23.54
N ILE A 19 3.72 14.32 24.30
CA ILE A 19 2.68 13.26 24.24
C ILE A 19 1.99 13.26 22.89
N ASN A 20 1.65 14.41 22.32
CA ASN A 20 1.02 14.50 21.01
C ASN A 20 1.94 13.96 19.90
N GLY A 21 3.24 14.28 19.95
CA GLY A 21 4.22 13.75 19.02
C GLY A 21 4.34 12.23 19.10
N LEU A 22 4.35 11.68 20.30
CA LEU A 22 4.38 10.24 20.53
C LEU A 22 3.11 9.56 20.03
N SER A 23 1.94 10.14 20.26
CA SER A 23 0.67 9.61 19.75
C SER A 23 0.62 9.55 18.25
N GLN A 24 1.14 10.55 17.54
CA GLN A 24 1.24 10.55 16.09
C GLN A 24 2.16 9.43 15.59
N ASN A 25 3.33 9.26 16.20
CA ASN A 25 4.28 8.21 15.85
C ASN A 25 3.71 6.81 16.09
N ILE A 26 3.00 6.61 17.20
CA ILE A 26 2.33 5.33 17.50
C ILE A 26 1.23 5.07 16.46
N GLY A 27 0.46 6.08 16.06
CA GLY A 27 -0.56 5.96 15.03
C GLY A 27 0.00 5.49 13.68
N ILE A 28 1.12 6.06 13.24
CA ILE A 28 1.82 5.65 12.01
C ILE A 28 2.31 4.21 12.13
N ILE A 29 2.98 3.85 13.21
CA ILE A 29 3.48 2.49 13.45
C ILE A 29 2.32 1.49 13.48
N ALA A 30 1.24 1.80 14.18
CA ALA A 30 0.07 0.93 14.27
C ALA A 30 -0.58 0.73 12.89
N SER A 31 -0.64 1.76 12.04
CA SER A 31 -1.15 1.66 10.67
C SER A 31 -0.34 0.68 9.83
N VAL A 32 0.99 0.73 9.91
CA VAL A 32 1.88 -0.18 9.19
C VAL A 32 1.76 -1.61 9.71
N TYR A 33 1.84 -1.81 11.03
CA TYR A 33 1.83 -3.13 11.66
C TYR A 33 0.45 -3.80 11.69
N ARG A 34 -0.63 -3.04 11.64
CA ARG A 34 -1.98 -3.58 11.56
C ARG A 34 -2.41 -3.90 10.14
N GLY A 35 -1.49 -3.75 9.19
CA GLY A 35 -1.72 -4.09 7.81
C GLY A 35 -2.32 -2.98 6.97
N GLY A 36 -2.67 -1.81 7.52
CA GLY A 36 -3.18 -0.69 6.74
C GLY A 36 -4.22 -1.10 5.67
N PRO A 37 -4.30 -0.41 4.53
CA PRO A 37 -5.17 -0.78 3.42
C PRO A 37 -4.79 -2.13 2.80
N GLN A 38 -5.80 -2.97 2.54
CA GLN A 38 -5.63 -4.27 1.90
C GLN A 38 -6.60 -4.41 0.71
N PRO A 39 -6.47 -3.59 -0.33
CA PRO A 39 -7.32 -3.70 -1.49
C PRO A 39 -7.10 -5.00 -2.24
N SER A 40 -8.16 -5.55 -2.78
CA SER A 40 -8.11 -6.79 -3.56
C SER A 40 -9.11 -6.72 -4.70
N GLY A 41 -8.85 -7.48 -5.74
CA GLY A 41 -9.74 -7.58 -6.87
C GLY A 41 -9.33 -8.68 -7.83
N THR A 42 -10.26 -9.07 -8.69
CA THR A 42 -9.96 -9.98 -9.80
C THR A 42 -9.35 -9.16 -10.93
N ALA A 43 -8.17 -9.60 -11.40
CA ALA A 43 -7.55 -9.00 -12.55
C ALA A 43 -8.32 -9.41 -13.82
N GLY A 44 -8.81 -8.43 -14.57
CA GLY A 44 -9.42 -8.66 -15.87
C GLY A 44 -8.38 -8.83 -16.96
N THR A 45 -8.85 -9.15 -18.16
CA THR A 45 -7.98 -9.23 -19.35
C THR A 45 -7.56 -7.86 -19.87
N SER A 46 -8.24 -6.81 -19.43
CA SER A 46 -7.82 -5.41 -19.63
C SER A 46 -7.26 -4.84 -18.35
N VAL A 47 -6.37 -3.87 -18.45
CA VAL A 47 -5.79 -3.20 -17.28
C VAL A 47 -6.88 -2.46 -16.49
N GLY A 48 -6.93 -2.69 -15.20
CA GLY A 48 -7.85 -2.03 -14.27
C GLY A 48 -7.15 -1.57 -13.01
N THR A 49 -7.68 -0.54 -12.37
CA THR A 49 -7.15 0.00 -11.11
C THR A 49 -7.76 -0.73 -9.92
N ILE A 50 -6.91 -1.22 -9.00
CA ILE A 50 -7.37 -1.83 -7.75
C ILE A 50 -7.16 -0.92 -6.55
N TYR A 51 -6.29 0.06 -6.65
CA TYR A 51 -6.04 1.01 -5.56
C TYR A 51 -5.57 2.35 -6.09
N THR A 52 -6.06 3.42 -5.47
CA THR A 52 -5.60 4.80 -5.69
C THR A 52 -5.15 5.37 -4.35
N VAL A 53 -3.93 5.90 -4.30
CA VAL A 53 -3.40 6.52 -3.08
C VAL A 53 -4.16 7.82 -2.80
N PRO A 54 -4.74 7.99 -1.60
CA PRO A 54 -5.50 9.18 -1.26
C PRO A 54 -4.68 10.46 -1.35
N ASN A 55 -5.35 11.58 -1.62
CA ASN A 55 -4.72 12.90 -1.65
C ASN A 55 -4.09 13.23 -0.29
N GLY A 56 -2.91 13.84 -0.32
CA GLY A 56 -2.19 14.23 0.88
C GLY A 56 -1.55 13.08 1.65
N GLN A 57 -1.59 11.86 1.12
CA GLN A 57 -1.02 10.68 1.76
C GLN A 57 0.00 10.00 0.86
N GLN A 58 0.80 9.14 1.48
CA GLN A 58 1.76 8.27 0.82
C GLN A 58 1.44 6.84 1.21
N PHE A 59 1.45 5.92 0.25
CA PHE A 59 1.24 4.51 0.49
C PHE A 59 2.56 3.76 0.34
N THR A 60 2.91 2.98 1.36
CA THR A 60 4.06 2.07 1.29
C THR A 60 3.54 0.67 1.02
N LEU A 61 3.76 0.18 -0.19
CA LEU A 61 3.41 -1.17 -0.60
C LEU A 61 4.42 -2.15 -0.01
N THR A 62 3.94 -3.12 0.75
CA THR A 62 4.80 -4.09 1.44
C THR A 62 4.57 -5.52 0.99
N ASP A 63 3.41 -5.84 0.44
CA ASP A 63 3.05 -7.20 0.08
C ASP A 63 2.07 -7.24 -1.09
N ILE A 64 2.25 -8.21 -1.98
CA ILE A 64 1.32 -8.54 -3.04
C ILE A 64 1.12 -10.05 -3.06
N GLU A 65 -0.13 -10.48 -3.00
CA GLU A 65 -0.50 -11.89 -3.16
C GLU A 65 -1.30 -12.05 -4.44
N ILE A 66 -0.84 -12.94 -5.30
CA ILE A 66 -1.47 -13.22 -6.60
C ILE A 66 -1.89 -14.68 -6.61
N CYS A 67 -3.18 -14.94 -6.76
CA CYS A 67 -3.73 -16.28 -6.78
C CYS A 67 -4.42 -16.57 -8.11
N ASN A 68 -4.01 -17.65 -8.77
CA ASN A 68 -4.75 -18.19 -9.93
C ASN A 68 -5.69 -19.30 -9.42
N ALA A 69 -6.97 -19.02 -9.41
CA ALA A 69 -8.00 -19.95 -8.94
C ALA A 69 -8.44 -20.98 -10.01
N SER A 70 -7.89 -20.91 -11.20
CA SER A 70 -8.13 -21.90 -12.28
C SER A 70 -7.04 -22.96 -12.29
N ALA A 71 -7.38 -24.16 -12.74
CA ALA A 71 -6.39 -25.20 -12.98
C ALA A 71 -5.49 -24.91 -14.20
N THR A 72 -5.87 -23.95 -15.04
CA THR A 72 -5.14 -23.57 -16.25
C THR A 72 -4.14 -22.45 -15.93
N ALA A 73 -2.89 -22.63 -16.34
CA ALA A 73 -1.86 -21.61 -16.22
C ALA A 73 -2.21 -20.36 -17.05
N THR A 74 -1.83 -19.20 -16.57
CA THR A 74 -2.02 -17.93 -17.28
C THR A 74 -0.87 -16.96 -16.96
N THR A 75 -1.03 -15.70 -17.30
CA THR A 75 -0.08 -14.64 -16.98
C THR A 75 -0.77 -13.53 -16.19
N PHE A 76 0.01 -12.72 -15.49
CA PHE A 76 -0.50 -11.54 -14.80
C PHE A 76 0.49 -10.38 -14.91
N SER A 77 -0.02 -9.18 -14.73
CA SER A 77 0.78 -7.96 -14.67
C SER A 77 0.31 -7.09 -13.52
N VAL A 78 1.26 -6.44 -12.85
CA VAL A 78 1.00 -5.44 -11.80
C VAL A 78 1.80 -4.19 -12.15
N TYR A 79 1.14 -3.06 -12.20
CA TYR A 79 1.73 -1.77 -12.54
C TYR A 79 1.62 -0.80 -11.38
N LEU A 80 2.71 -0.11 -11.09
CA LEU A 80 2.75 0.97 -10.11
C LEU A 80 2.79 2.29 -10.89
N VAL A 81 1.64 2.93 -11.03
CA VAL A 81 1.45 4.05 -11.96
C VAL A 81 1.43 5.36 -11.19
N ALA A 82 2.30 6.28 -11.55
CA ALA A 82 2.31 7.62 -10.98
C ALA A 82 1.02 8.38 -11.33
N SER A 83 0.65 9.37 -10.50
CA SER A 83 -0.52 10.21 -10.75
C SER A 83 -0.50 10.80 -12.15
N GLY A 84 -1.61 10.63 -12.88
CA GLY A 84 -1.73 11.10 -14.26
C GLY A 84 -1.03 10.24 -15.31
N GLY A 85 -0.34 9.17 -14.91
CA GLY A 85 0.33 8.26 -15.82
C GLY A 85 -0.58 7.16 -16.37
N ALA A 86 0.01 6.31 -17.20
CA ALA A 86 -0.65 5.13 -17.76
C ALA A 86 0.18 3.88 -17.52
N ALA A 87 -0.49 2.74 -17.34
CA ALA A 87 0.17 1.45 -17.18
C ALA A 87 0.93 1.05 -18.45
N GLY A 88 2.13 0.55 -18.26
CA GLY A 88 2.98 0.07 -19.35
C GLY A 88 4.19 -0.68 -18.81
N ALA A 89 4.98 -1.25 -19.68
CA ALA A 89 6.16 -2.04 -19.32
C ALA A 89 7.17 -1.25 -18.44
N SER A 90 7.21 0.07 -18.59
CA SER A 90 8.16 0.92 -17.85
C SER A 90 7.82 1.07 -16.36
N ASN A 91 6.57 0.85 -15.95
CA ASN A 91 6.15 0.94 -14.55
C ASN A 91 5.60 -0.37 -14.00
N ALA A 92 5.83 -1.47 -14.69
CA ALA A 92 5.41 -2.79 -14.26
C ALA A 92 6.32 -3.34 -13.16
N LEU A 93 5.72 -3.80 -12.08
CA LEU A 93 6.40 -4.63 -11.09
C LEU A 93 6.44 -6.10 -11.56
N PHE A 94 5.34 -6.56 -12.14
CA PHE A 94 5.24 -7.83 -12.88
C PHE A 94 4.68 -7.52 -14.25
N TYR A 95 5.31 -8.02 -15.29
CA TYR A 95 4.88 -7.83 -16.67
C TYR A 95 4.73 -9.16 -17.38
N SER A 96 3.49 -9.54 -17.66
CA SER A 96 3.14 -10.82 -18.27
C SER A 96 3.85 -12.00 -17.59
N ALA A 97 3.91 -11.98 -16.28
CA ALA A 97 4.57 -13.01 -15.49
C ALA A 97 3.72 -14.28 -15.49
N PRO A 98 4.33 -15.46 -15.67
CA PRO A 98 3.58 -16.71 -15.66
C PRO A 98 3.11 -17.07 -14.25
N ILE A 99 1.90 -17.60 -14.14
CA ILE A 99 1.36 -18.18 -12.92
C ILE A 99 0.69 -19.51 -13.24
N SER A 100 1.15 -20.57 -12.59
CA SER A 100 0.59 -21.91 -12.74
C SER A 100 -0.84 -21.99 -12.22
N GLY A 101 -1.59 -22.99 -12.65
CA GLY A 101 -2.94 -23.23 -12.15
C GLY A 101 -2.95 -23.56 -10.66
N ASN A 102 -3.99 -23.10 -9.95
CA ASN A 102 -4.20 -23.34 -8.50
C ASN A 102 -2.99 -22.98 -7.65
N THR A 103 -2.30 -21.87 -7.99
CA THR A 103 -1.06 -21.45 -7.37
C THR A 103 -1.18 -20.01 -6.88
N THR A 104 -0.52 -19.72 -5.78
CA THR A 104 -0.35 -18.36 -5.25
C THR A 104 1.11 -17.94 -5.34
N VAL A 105 1.33 -16.73 -5.87
CA VAL A 105 2.65 -16.06 -5.90
C VAL A 105 2.58 -14.90 -4.93
N GLN A 106 3.64 -14.74 -4.13
CA GLN A 106 3.75 -13.65 -3.18
C GLN A 106 4.99 -12.81 -3.47
N TRP A 107 4.82 -11.50 -3.38
CA TRP A 107 5.92 -10.54 -3.41
C TRP A 107 5.92 -9.76 -2.10
N THR A 108 7.09 -9.59 -1.51
CA THR A 108 7.29 -8.77 -0.32
C THR A 108 8.40 -7.77 -0.58
N GLY A 109 8.25 -6.58 -0.04
CA GLY A 109 9.22 -5.52 -0.23
C GLY A 109 8.78 -4.23 0.45
N SER A 110 9.27 -3.12 -0.05
CA SER A 110 8.91 -1.79 0.43
C SER A 110 9.05 -0.82 -0.74
N THR A 111 7.92 -0.33 -1.23
CA THR A 111 7.88 0.64 -2.32
C THR A 111 6.90 1.75 -1.97
N SER A 112 7.37 2.99 -2.02
CA SER A 112 6.56 4.16 -1.71
C SER A 112 5.84 4.67 -2.95
N LEU A 113 4.55 4.92 -2.81
CA LEU A 113 3.69 5.51 -3.84
C LEU A 113 3.15 6.84 -3.34
N SER A 114 3.33 7.89 -4.14
CA SER A 114 2.85 9.24 -3.82
C SER A 114 1.32 9.35 -3.97
N ALA A 115 0.74 10.39 -3.40
CA ALA A 115 -0.68 10.72 -3.57
C ALA A 115 -1.10 10.73 -5.05
N GLY A 116 -2.24 10.13 -5.33
CA GLY A 116 -2.77 10.03 -6.69
C GLY A 116 -2.19 8.90 -7.53
N SER A 117 -1.13 8.24 -7.08
CA SER A 117 -0.62 7.04 -7.76
C SER A 117 -1.62 5.91 -7.69
N THR A 118 -1.58 5.01 -8.65
CA THR A 118 -2.49 3.86 -8.73
C THR A 118 -1.73 2.56 -8.82
N VAL A 119 -2.33 1.50 -8.28
CA VAL A 119 -1.92 0.12 -8.56
C VAL A 119 -2.90 -0.44 -9.57
N GLN A 120 -2.40 -0.79 -10.73
CA GLN A 120 -3.21 -1.32 -11.83
C GLN A 120 -2.77 -2.75 -12.14
N VAL A 121 -3.72 -3.56 -12.56
CA VAL A 121 -3.49 -4.99 -12.76
C VAL A 121 -4.18 -5.48 -14.02
N SER A 122 -3.63 -6.54 -14.61
CA SER A 122 -4.26 -7.30 -15.67
C SER A 122 -3.81 -8.77 -15.63
N ALA A 123 -4.54 -9.64 -16.27
CA ALA A 123 -4.18 -11.05 -16.38
C ALA A 123 -4.59 -11.60 -17.76
N GLY A 124 -3.98 -12.71 -18.17
CA GLY A 124 -4.35 -13.40 -19.41
C GLY A 124 -5.72 -14.06 -19.35
N ALA A 125 -6.27 -14.27 -18.15
CA ALA A 125 -7.61 -14.81 -17.92
C ALA A 125 -8.19 -14.19 -16.64
N ALA A 126 -9.52 -14.07 -16.55
CA ALA A 126 -10.21 -13.47 -15.41
C ALA A 126 -10.31 -14.44 -14.21
N THR A 127 -9.28 -15.23 -13.99
CA THR A 127 -9.17 -16.23 -12.89
C THR A 127 -8.13 -15.85 -11.84
N VAL A 128 -7.45 -14.72 -12.03
CA VAL A 128 -6.38 -14.26 -11.14
C VAL A 128 -6.92 -13.20 -10.20
N THR A 129 -6.77 -13.45 -8.92
CA THR A 129 -7.09 -12.49 -7.85
C THR A 129 -5.79 -11.89 -7.34
N ILE A 130 -5.77 -10.58 -7.19
CA ILE A 130 -4.61 -9.86 -6.68
C ILE A 130 -5.02 -9.09 -5.43
N LYS A 131 -4.25 -9.26 -4.37
CA LYS A 131 -4.42 -8.59 -3.09
C LYS A 131 -3.12 -7.88 -2.75
N ILE A 132 -3.22 -6.61 -2.40
CA ILE A 132 -2.06 -5.84 -1.94
C ILE A 132 -2.25 -5.43 -0.49
N SER A 133 -1.17 -5.17 0.21
CA SER A 133 -1.20 -4.61 1.56
C SER A 133 -0.03 -3.66 1.78
N GLY A 134 -0.22 -2.71 2.68
CA GLY A 134 0.77 -1.71 3.00
C GLY A 134 0.25 -0.73 4.04
N GLY A 135 0.95 0.38 4.21
CA GLY A 135 0.62 1.42 5.16
C GLY A 135 0.47 2.78 4.52
N LEU A 136 -0.45 3.58 5.05
CA LEU A 136 -0.60 5.00 4.70
C LEU A 136 0.13 5.89 5.70
N SER A 137 0.73 6.95 5.23
CA SER A 137 1.38 7.95 6.06
C SER A 137 1.12 9.38 5.59
#